data_618b00add7123d8efbc632216ef12422
#
_entry.id   618b00add7123d8efbc632216ef12422
#
_cell.length_a   1.000
_cell.length_b   1.000
_cell.length_c   1.000
_cell.angle_alpha   90.00
_cell.angle_beta   90.00
_cell.angle_gamma   90.00
#
_symmetry.space_group_name_H-M   'P 1'
#
loop_
_entity.id
_entity.type
_entity.pdbx_description
1 polymer ?
#
loop_
_entity_poly.entity_id
_entity_poly.type
_entity_poly.pdbx_seq_one_letter_code
_entity_poly.pdbx_strand_id
1 'polypeptide(L)'
;FVNNFDGVILSYQNSKVAQEMTAQAIFGGIGINGTLPVSTKHFSINTGFNTTKIRLGYGIPEEFGVSEFDLYKIDSLANNAIDKKATPGCQILIAKKGQIIFNKSYGFHTYNNKIKVGTDDVYDLASITKVSASLPLLMKMVDEGKLNIDDSLSAHLDLDTSDKGGLIIRDILAHQSRLKSWIPFYRNTLEDDTINGVKVLRDTLYDTQESVLFPYKVAEGIYLHYSYPDSIFKTIKYSELREEKKYKYSDLGYYIFQRILENTYSDKLNNLIDNNFYDRLGMENMGYLPLERMDVNRIIPTEQDYLYRSQLIQGYVHDQGASMLGGVAGHAGVFSNANDLAKLMQMYLNNGDYAEENYISSETLKEFTKYQFPENNNRRALGFDKRALEGKGGATCTSVSVSSFGHTGFTGTIAWVDPEYELIYIFLSNRIHPDAENLKLIRMNVRTDIMQEVYNYFGGK
;
A
#
# COMPACT_ATOMS: atom_id res chain seq x y z
N PHE A 1 -27.93 -28.90 -25.10
CA PHE A 1 -27.94 -27.91 -24.03
C PHE A 1 -26.72 -26.98 -24.10
N VAL A 2 -25.51 -27.54 -24.18
CA VAL A 2 -24.26 -26.74 -24.16
C VAL A 2 -23.99 -25.90 -25.41
N ASN A 3 -24.63 -26.20 -26.54
CA ASN A 3 -24.40 -25.51 -27.82
C ASN A 3 -24.89 -24.05 -27.86
N ASN A 4 -25.60 -23.60 -26.83
CA ASN A 4 -26.12 -22.23 -26.71
C ASN A 4 -25.25 -21.32 -25.85
N PHE A 5 -24.10 -21.81 -25.44
CA PHE A 5 -23.14 -21.02 -24.61
C PHE A 5 -21.89 -20.69 -25.42
N ASP A 6 -21.36 -19.50 -25.24
CA ASP A 6 -20.13 -19.04 -25.91
C ASP A 6 -18.88 -19.78 -25.40
N GLY A 7 -18.92 -20.28 -24.17
CA GLY A 7 -17.88 -21.11 -23.57
C GLY A 7 -18.43 -22.06 -22.51
N VAL A 8 -17.78 -23.20 -22.38
CA VAL A 8 -18.13 -24.25 -21.39
C VAL A 8 -16.85 -24.72 -20.73
N ILE A 9 -16.79 -24.63 -19.41
CA ILE A 9 -15.73 -25.27 -18.62
C ILE A 9 -16.29 -26.57 -18.05
N LEU A 10 -15.58 -27.66 -18.34
CA LEU A 10 -15.96 -28.98 -17.87
C LEU A 10 -15.06 -29.39 -16.70
N SER A 11 -15.63 -29.38 -15.51
CA SER A 11 -15.00 -29.91 -14.28
C SER A 11 -15.55 -31.34 -14.08
N TYR A 12 -14.67 -32.36 -14.12
CA TYR A 12 -15.08 -33.76 -14.04
C TYR A 12 -15.47 -34.23 -12.64
N GLN A 13 -15.27 -33.39 -11.63
CA GLN A 13 -15.58 -33.69 -10.23
C GLN A 13 -16.30 -32.50 -9.55
N ASN A 14 -17.12 -32.83 -8.58
CA ASN A 14 -17.83 -31.83 -7.74
C ASN A 14 -17.28 -31.81 -6.31
N SER A 15 -15.95 -31.93 -6.15
CA SER A 15 -15.27 -31.76 -4.88
C SER A 15 -15.02 -30.29 -4.59
N LYS A 16 -14.75 -29.93 -3.33
CA LYS A 16 -14.39 -28.56 -2.91
C LYS A 16 -13.21 -28.04 -3.75
N VAL A 17 -12.16 -28.84 -3.89
CA VAL A 17 -10.96 -28.48 -4.67
C VAL A 17 -11.31 -28.24 -6.14
N ALA A 18 -12.14 -29.10 -6.75
CA ALA A 18 -12.55 -28.92 -8.15
C ALA A 18 -13.35 -27.61 -8.34
N GLN A 19 -14.20 -27.24 -7.39
CA GLN A 19 -14.94 -25.98 -7.42
C GLN A 19 -14.01 -24.77 -7.27
N GLU A 20 -13.06 -24.80 -6.34
CA GLU A 20 -12.06 -23.74 -6.14
C GLU A 20 -11.18 -23.56 -7.38
N MET A 21 -10.68 -24.65 -7.97
CA MET A 21 -9.88 -24.60 -9.20
C MET A 21 -10.69 -24.12 -10.39
N THR A 22 -11.97 -24.52 -10.50
CA THR A 22 -12.86 -24.02 -11.57
C THR A 22 -13.11 -22.52 -11.40
N ALA A 23 -13.32 -22.02 -10.18
CA ALA A 23 -13.45 -20.59 -9.92
C ALA A 23 -12.18 -19.84 -10.34
N GLN A 24 -10.99 -20.33 -9.98
CA GLN A 24 -9.74 -19.72 -10.41
C GLN A 24 -9.59 -19.71 -11.95
N ALA A 25 -10.03 -20.78 -12.63
CA ALA A 25 -10.02 -20.85 -14.08
C ALA A 25 -10.95 -19.81 -14.73
N ILE A 26 -12.17 -19.64 -14.18
CA ILE A 26 -13.15 -18.64 -14.64
C ILE A 26 -12.60 -17.21 -14.49
N PHE A 27 -11.96 -16.92 -13.36
CA PHE A 27 -11.41 -15.59 -13.07
C PHE A 27 -9.99 -15.37 -13.59
N GLY A 28 -9.42 -16.34 -14.32
CA GLY A 28 -8.07 -16.18 -14.92
C GLY A 28 -6.91 -16.32 -13.93
N GLY A 29 -7.14 -16.88 -12.74
CA GLY A 29 -6.08 -17.19 -11.77
C GLY A 29 -5.23 -18.42 -12.17
N ILE A 30 -5.76 -19.31 -13.01
CA ILE A 30 -5.06 -20.43 -13.62
C ILE A 30 -5.42 -20.58 -15.10
N GLY A 31 -4.50 -21.13 -15.90
CA GLY A 31 -4.75 -21.50 -17.28
C GLY A 31 -5.42 -22.88 -17.39
N ILE A 32 -6.14 -23.11 -18.45
CA ILE A 32 -6.77 -24.39 -18.80
C ILE A 32 -6.09 -24.95 -20.06
N ASN A 33 -5.57 -26.18 -19.99
CA ASN A 33 -4.93 -26.87 -21.10
C ASN A 33 -5.61 -28.22 -21.40
N GLY A 34 -6.75 -28.49 -20.76
CA GLY A 34 -7.48 -29.73 -20.91
C GLY A 34 -8.25 -29.81 -22.22
N THR A 35 -8.29 -31.03 -22.81
CA THR A 35 -9.10 -31.34 -23.97
C THR A 35 -10.05 -32.47 -23.66
N LEU A 36 -11.13 -32.63 -24.45
CA LEU A 36 -12.08 -33.73 -24.30
C LEU A 36 -11.40 -35.08 -24.51
N PRO A 37 -11.46 -36.02 -23.55
CA PRO A 37 -10.86 -37.34 -23.67
C PRO A 37 -11.72 -38.31 -24.50
N VAL A 38 -12.94 -37.92 -24.83
CA VAL A 38 -13.90 -38.73 -25.62
C VAL A 38 -14.68 -37.83 -26.57
N SER A 39 -15.16 -38.41 -27.68
CA SER A 39 -16.08 -37.73 -28.60
C SER A 39 -17.48 -37.70 -27.99
N THR A 40 -18.19 -36.59 -28.21
CA THR A 40 -19.63 -36.45 -27.97
C THR A 40 -20.38 -36.30 -29.29
N LYS A 41 -21.70 -36.11 -29.21
CA LYS A 41 -22.52 -35.91 -30.43
C LYS A 41 -22.07 -34.67 -31.24
N HIS A 42 -21.54 -33.63 -30.60
CA HIS A 42 -21.25 -32.35 -31.21
C HIS A 42 -19.78 -31.94 -31.15
N PHE A 43 -18.97 -32.62 -30.35
CA PHE A 43 -17.55 -32.31 -30.14
C PHE A 43 -16.71 -33.59 -30.30
N SER A 44 -15.65 -33.51 -31.09
CA SER A 44 -14.71 -34.61 -31.27
C SER A 44 -13.78 -34.76 -30.10
N ILE A 45 -13.18 -35.94 -29.94
CA ILE A 45 -12.05 -36.14 -29.02
C ILE A 45 -10.95 -35.09 -29.29
N ASN A 46 -10.29 -34.62 -28.26
CA ASN A 46 -9.27 -33.57 -28.26
C ASN A 46 -9.81 -32.13 -28.55
N THR A 47 -11.13 -31.93 -28.60
CA THR A 47 -11.68 -30.57 -28.63
C THR A 47 -11.39 -29.87 -27.30
N GLY A 48 -10.85 -28.63 -27.34
CA GLY A 48 -10.57 -27.76 -26.19
C GLY A 48 -9.91 -26.48 -26.62
N PHE A 49 -9.91 -25.50 -25.70
CA PHE A 49 -9.19 -24.24 -25.86
C PHE A 49 -8.17 -24.11 -24.73
N ASN A 50 -6.97 -23.71 -25.07
CA ASN A 50 -5.96 -23.36 -24.07
C ASN A 50 -6.18 -21.91 -23.64
N THR A 51 -6.19 -21.67 -22.32
CA THR A 51 -6.18 -20.33 -21.73
C THR A 51 -4.90 -20.16 -20.91
N THR A 52 -4.48 -18.92 -20.75
CA THR A 52 -3.33 -18.58 -19.91
C THR A 52 -3.80 -17.96 -18.59
N LYS A 53 -2.96 -18.03 -17.59
CA LYS A 53 -3.17 -17.26 -16.37
C LYS A 53 -2.97 -15.78 -16.66
N ILE A 54 -3.93 -14.95 -16.27
CA ILE A 54 -3.94 -13.49 -16.49
C ILE A 54 -4.04 -12.68 -15.19
N ARG A 55 -4.41 -13.34 -14.08
CA ARG A 55 -4.55 -12.72 -12.74
C ARG A 55 -3.74 -13.47 -11.70
N LEU A 56 -3.55 -12.82 -10.56
CA LEU A 56 -2.98 -13.46 -9.36
C LEU A 56 -3.90 -14.64 -8.95
N GLY A 57 -3.33 -15.84 -8.93
CA GLY A 57 -4.01 -17.07 -8.53
C GLY A 57 -3.60 -17.54 -7.15
N TYR A 58 -4.17 -18.66 -6.71
CA TYR A 58 -3.82 -19.33 -5.46
C TYR A 58 -3.22 -20.69 -5.77
N GLY A 59 -2.09 -20.99 -5.14
CA GLY A 59 -1.35 -22.23 -5.24
C GLY A 59 -0.91 -22.75 -3.87
N ILE A 60 -0.05 -23.73 -3.90
CA ILE A 60 0.57 -24.31 -2.68
C ILE A 60 2.10 -24.24 -2.79
N PRO A 61 2.80 -24.14 -1.66
CA PRO A 61 4.27 -24.05 -1.67
C PRO A 61 4.96 -25.23 -2.35
N GLU A 62 4.33 -26.41 -2.31
CA GLU A 62 4.82 -27.66 -2.90
C GLU A 62 4.99 -27.58 -4.43
N GLU A 63 4.24 -26.75 -5.12
CA GLU A 63 4.40 -26.49 -6.56
C GLU A 63 5.77 -25.84 -6.87
N PHE A 64 6.41 -25.27 -5.87
CA PHE A 64 7.74 -24.65 -5.95
C PHE A 64 8.81 -25.44 -5.21
N GLY A 65 8.51 -26.71 -4.84
CA GLY A 65 9.46 -27.61 -4.15
C GLY A 65 9.71 -27.26 -2.68
N VAL A 66 8.81 -26.50 -2.07
CA VAL A 66 8.85 -26.11 -0.64
C VAL A 66 7.65 -26.74 0.05
N SER A 67 7.89 -27.45 1.16
CA SER A 67 6.77 -28.01 1.93
C SER A 67 6.14 -26.96 2.84
N GLU A 68 4.89 -27.15 3.23
CA GLU A 68 4.25 -26.32 4.24
C GLU A 68 5.06 -26.32 5.56
N PHE A 69 5.71 -27.45 5.91
CA PHE A 69 6.54 -27.56 7.10
C PHE A 69 7.78 -26.64 7.08
N ASP A 70 8.35 -26.39 5.91
CA ASP A 70 9.47 -25.48 5.77
C ASP A 70 9.09 -24.05 6.17
N LEU A 71 7.82 -23.68 5.99
CA LEU A 71 7.30 -22.35 6.29
C LEU A 71 6.91 -22.14 7.77
N TYR A 72 6.96 -23.19 8.62
CA TYR A 72 6.64 -23.07 10.07
C TYR A 72 7.53 -22.07 10.82
N LYS A 73 8.72 -21.79 10.30
CA LYS A 73 9.57 -20.76 10.88
C LYS A 73 8.98 -19.37 10.74
N ILE A 74 8.24 -19.10 9.66
CA ILE A 74 7.47 -17.87 9.48
C ILE A 74 6.40 -17.77 10.57
N ASP A 75 5.63 -18.85 10.79
CA ASP A 75 4.63 -18.92 11.87
C ASP A 75 5.26 -18.66 13.25
N SER A 76 6.43 -19.24 13.52
CA SER A 76 7.18 -19.05 14.77
C SER A 76 7.62 -17.60 14.97
N LEU A 77 8.15 -16.93 13.92
CA LEU A 77 8.59 -15.54 13.98
C LEU A 77 7.41 -14.60 14.21
N ALA A 78 6.28 -14.84 13.53
CA ALA A 78 5.05 -14.05 13.70
C ALA A 78 4.50 -14.18 15.13
N ASN A 79 4.36 -15.41 15.65
CA ASN A 79 3.86 -15.64 17.00
C ASN A 79 4.82 -15.07 18.06
N ASN A 80 6.13 -15.23 17.90
CA ASN A 80 7.11 -14.61 18.80
C ASN A 80 6.99 -13.08 18.84
N ALA A 81 6.71 -12.43 17.71
CA ALA A 81 6.50 -10.99 17.67
C ALA A 81 5.25 -10.57 18.49
N ILE A 82 4.16 -11.35 18.42
CA ILE A 82 2.94 -11.14 19.19
C ILE A 82 3.21 -11.36 20.69
N ASP A 83 3.84 -12.48 21.05
CA ASP A 83 4.17 -12.82 22.44
C ASP A 83 5.07 -11.77 23.10
N LYS A 84 5.99 -11.18 22.35
CA LYS A 84 6.86 -10.08 22.80
C LYS A 84 6.17 -8.70 22.75
N LYS A 85 4.90 -8.66 22.38
CA LYS A 85 4.15 -7.41 22.22
C LYS A 85 4.83 -6.43 21.24
N ALA A 86 5.36 -6.95 20.14
CA ALA A 86 5.88 -6.15 19.06
C ALA A 86 4.76 -5.65 18.12
N THR A 87 3.67 -6.42 18.03
CA THR A 87 2.40 -6.07 17.42
C THR A 87 1.29 -6.93 18.04
N PRO A 88 0.04 -6.46 18.12
CA PRO A 88 -1.08 -7.31 18.57
C PRO A 88 -1.41 -8.44 17.59
N GLY A 89 -1.29 -8.17 16.30
CA GLY A 89 -1.54 -9.12 15.24
C GLY A 89 -0.89 -8.69 13.93
N CYS A 90 -0.91 -9.57 12.93
CA CYS A 90 -0.38 -9.30 11.60
C CYS A 90 -1.01 -10.20 10.53
N GLN A 91 -0.88 -9.77 9.27
CA GLN A 91 -1.11 -10.59 8.07
C GLN A 91 0.22 -10.74 7.32
N ILE A 92 0.46 -11.93 6.79
CA ILE A 92 1.64 -12.25 5.97
C ILE A 92 1.16 -12.90 4.68
N LEU A 93 1.59 -12.35 3.54
CA LEU A 93 1.31 -12.91 2.23
C LEU A 93 2.60 -13.05 1.43
N ILE A 94 2.73 -14.22 0.77
CA ILE A 94 3.80 -14.53 -0.16
C ILE A 94 3.15 -14.97 -1.47
N ALA A 95 3.54 -14.32 -2.58
CA ALA A 95 3.18 -14.80 -3.90
C ALA A 95 4.44 -15.07 -4.74
N LYS A 96 4.44 -16.18 -5.44
CA LYS A 96 5.53 -16.64 -6.31
C LYS A 96 5.00 -16.94 -7.70
N LYS A 97 5.62 -16.36 -8.73
CA LYS A 97 5.22 -16.55 -10.14
C LYS A 97 3.71 -16.33 -10.38
N GLY A 98 3.16 -15.28 -9.73
CA GLY A 98 1.75 -14.92 -9.86
C GLY A 98 0.77 -15.86 -9.14
N GLN A 99 1.22 -16.63 -8.15
CA GLN A 99 0.37 -17.46 -7.29
C GLN A 99 0.63 -17.12 -5.82
N ILE A 100 -0.43 -16.84 -5.08
CA ILE A 100 -0.39 -16.72 -3.62
C ILE A 100 -0.20 -18.11 -3.06
N ILE A 101 0.94 -18.36 -2.43
CA ILE A 101 1.34 -19.64 -1.86
C ILE A 101 1.34 -19.64 -0.32
N PHE A 102 1.19 -18.46 0.26
CA PHE A 102 1.08 -18.28 1.69
C PHE A 102 0.24 -17.02 1.97
N ASN A 103 -0.85 -17.16 2.73
CA ASN A 103 -1.69 -16.05 3.16
C ASN A 103 -2.28 -16.39 4.53
N LYS A 104 -1.61 -15.93 5.58
CA LYS A 104 -2.00 -16.22 6.97
C LYS A 104 -2.14 -14.96 7.81
N SER A 105 -3.02 -15.01 8.78
CA SER A 105 -3.20 -14.00 9.82
C SER A 105 -2.86 -14.55 11.19
N TYR A 106 -2.33 -13.70 12.07
CA TYR A 106 -1.86 -14.07 13.39
C TYR A 106 -2.33 -13.08 14.44
N GLY A 107 -2.56 -13.54 15.65
CA GLY A 107 -2.90 -12.72 16.80
C GLY A 107 -4.28 -12.12 16.76
N PHE A 108 -4.40 -10.93 17.28
CA PHE A 108 -5.67 -10.26 17.55
C PHE A 108 -5.63 -8.79 17.09
N HIS A 109 -6.81 -8.17 16.99
CA HIS A 109 -6.93 -6.74 16.68
C HIS A 109 -6.18 -5.86 17.69
N THR A 110 -6.27 -6.24 18.97
CA THR A 110 -5.64 -5.52 20.10
C THR A 110 -5.11 -6.52 21.13
N TYR A 111 -4.32 -6.07 22.09
CA TYR A 111 -3.80 -6.89 23.18
C TYR A 111 -4.86 -7.37 24.20
N ASN A 112 -6.12 -7.01 24.03
CA ASN A 112 -7.22 -7.57 24.84
C ASN A 112 -7.64 -8.99 24.40
N ASN A 113 -7.13 -9.48 23.26
CA ASN A 113 -7.30 -10.83 22.72
C ASN A 113 -8.77 -11.23 22.47
N LYS A 114 -9.65 -10.27 22.14
CA LYS A 114 -11.09 -10.54 21.90
C LYS A 114 -11.39 -10.93 20.45
N ILE A 115 -10.87 -10.15 19.49
CA ILE A 115 -11.14 -10.33 18.07
C ILE A 115 -9.85 -10.82 17.40
N LYS A 116 -9.88 -12.02 16.81
CA LYS A 116 -8.75 -12.56 16.03
C LYS A 116 -8.62 -11.81 14.72
N VAL A 117 -7.38 -11.65 14.25
CA VAL A 117 -7.15 -11.11 12.92
C VAL A 117 -7.60 -12.11 11.87
N GLY A 118 -8.46 -11.65 10.95
CA GLY A 118 -8.84 -12.37 9.73
C GLY A 118 -7.97 -11.95 8.54
N THR A 119 -7.94 -12.76 7.49
CA THR A 119 -7.25 -12.41 6.23
C THR A 119 -7.96 -11.32 5.44
N ASP A 120 -9.24 -11.08 5.73
CA ASP A 120 -10.05 -10.04 5.10
C ASP A 120 -10.05 -8.72 5.88
N ASP A 121 -9.48 -8.70 7.08
CA ASP A 121 -9.38 -7.48 7.87
C ASP A 121 -8.40 -6.49 7.25
N VAL A 122 -8.68 -5.19 7.38
CA VAL A 122 -7.87 -4.15 6.77
C VAL A 122 -7.04 -3.39 7.79
N TYR A 123 -5.82 -3.05 7.39
CA TYR A 123 -4.86 -2.26 8.14
C TYR A 123 -4.67 -0.89 7.51
N ASP A 124 -4.40 0.13 8.34
CA ASP A 124 -3.84 1.40 7.87
C ASP A 124 -2.44 1.14 7.28
N LEU A 125 -2.30 1.35 5.99
CA LEU A 125 -1.08 1.08 5.25
C LEU A 125 0.01 2.14 5.48
N ALA A 126 -0.34 3.27 6.12
CA ALA A 126 0.56 4.41 6.31
C ALA A 126 1.26 4.81 5.00
N SER A 127 2.59 4.93 5.02
CA SER A 127 3.35 5.37 3.84
C SER A 127 3.33 4.43 2.63
N ILE A 128 2.80 3.20 2.75
CA ILE A 128 2.54 2.38 1.54
C ILE A 128 1.52 3.08 0.64
N THR A 129 0.65 3.96 1.17
CA THR A 129 -0.22 4.85 0.40
C THR A 129 0.51 5.57 -0.72
N LYS A 130 1.77 5.99 -0.50
CA LYS A 130 2.57 6.69 -1.52
C LYS A 130 2.72 5.88 -2.81
N VAL A 131 3.03 4.58 -2.65
CA VAL A 131 3.28 3.67 -3.78
C VAL A 131 2.03 2.91 -4.20
N SER A 132 0.94 3.01 -3.44
CA SER A 132 -0.30 2.34 -3.79
C SER A 132 -1.40 3.28 -4.28
N ALA A 133 -1.31 4.59 -4.02
CA ALA A 133 -2.30 5.57 -4.48
C ALA A 133 -1.67 6.67 -5.34
N SER A 134 -0.78 7.50 -4.77
CA SER A 134 -0.23 8.65 -5.50
C SER A 134 0.66 8.23 -6.67
N LEU A 135 1.54 7.26 -6.47
CA LEU A 135 2.53 6.90 -7.47
C LEU A 135 1.94 6.27 -8.73
N PRO A 136 0.96 5.33 -8.67
CA PRO A 136 0.30 4.82 -9.87
C PRO A 136 -0.32 5.93 -10.72
N LEU A 137 -0.98 6.91 -10.08
CA LEU A 137 -1.57 8.05 -10.77
C LEU A 137 -0.53 8.98 -11.38
N LEU A 138 0.62 9.20 -10.70
CA LEU A 138 1.74 9.97 -11.27
C LEU A 138 2.36 9.26 -12.48
N MET A 139 2.54 7.94 -12.41
CA MET A 139 3.02 7.14 -13.54
C MET A 139 2.04 7.23 -14.73
N LYS A 140 0.74 7.15 -14.46
CA LYS A 140 -0.30 7.35 -15.48
C LYS A 140 -0.23 8.76 -16.09
N MET A 141 0.00 9.81 -15.31
CA MET A 141 0.20 11.16 -15.84
C MET A 141 1.42 11.24 -16.78
N VAL A 142 2.49 10.51 -16.46
CA VAL A 142 3.67 10.43 -17.33
C VAL A 142 3.33 9.74 -18.64
N ASP A 143 2.64 8.61 -18.61
CA ASP A 143 2.20 7.89 -19.81
C ASP A 143 1.26 8.73 -20.68
N GLU A 144 0.42 9.56 -20.06
CA GLU A 144 -0.49 10.48 -20.76
C GLU A 144 0.22 11.77 -21.25
N GLY A 145 1.50 11.95 -20.98
CA GLY A 145 2.26 13.14 -21.31
C GLY A 145 1.84 14.40 -20.55
N LYS A 146 1.12 14.25 -19.43
CA LYS A 146 0.65 15.33 -18.56
C LYS A 146 1.67 15.73 -17.50
N LEU A 147 2.68 14.89 -17.25
CA LEU A 147 3.76 15.10 -16.29
C LEU A 147 5.07 14.65 -16.89
N ASN A 148 6.10 15.52 -16.83
CA ASN A 148 7.47 15.09 -17.03
C ASN A 148 8.20 15.11 -15.67
N ILE A 149 8.83 14.00 -15.32
CA ILE A 149 9.51 13.84 -14.03
C ILE A 149 10.71 14.78 -13.87
N ASP A 150 11.21 15.38 -14.94
CA ASP A 150 12.29 16.35 -14.94
C ASP A 150 11.79 17.81 -14.95
N ASP A 151 10.48 18.02 -14.92
CA ASP A 151 9.88 19.33 -14.75
C ASP A 151 10.11 19.88 -13.34
N SER A 152 10.12 21.21 -13.23
CA SER A 152 10.02 21.92 -11.97
C SER A 152 8.55 21.97 -11.49
N LEU A 153 8.35 22.12 -10.19
CA LEU A 153 6.99 22.22 -9.62
C LEU A 153 6.19 23.39 -10.20
N SER A 154 6.86 24.49 -10.56
CA SER A 154 6.20 25.67 -11.16
C SER A 154 5.59 25.40 -12.53
N ALA A 155 5.96 24.31 -13.22
CA ALA A 155 5.30 23.88 -14.45
C ALA A 155 3.88 23.34 -14.22
N HIS A 156 3.56 22.93 -12.98
CA HIS A 156 2.31 22.24 -12.64
C HIS A 156 1.47 22.94 -11.58
N LEU A 157 2.08 23.83 -10.79
CA LEU A 157 1.41 24.57 -9.71
C LEU A 157 1.85 26.02 -9.68
N ASP A 158 0.91 26.91 -9.42
CA ASP A 158 1.23 28.29 -9.06
C ASP A 158 1.78 28.33 -7.62
N LEU A 159 3.08 28.56 -7.52
CA LEU A 159 3.79 28.63 -6.25
C LEU A 159 4.27 30.04 -5.92
N ASP A 160 3.80 31.06 -6.67
CA ASP A 160 4.23 32.46 -6.56
C ASP A 160 5.77 32.60 -6.49
N THR A 161 6.25 33.35 -5.50
CA THR A 161 7.68 33.58 -5.23
C THR A 161 8.31 32.53 -4.32
N SER A 162 7.64 31.41 -4.04
CA SER A 162 8.16 30.37 -3.16
C SER A 162 9.41 29.69 -3.78
N ASP A 163 10.39 29.40 -2.93
CA ASP A 163 11.59 28.63 -3.28
C ASP A 163 11.31 27.17 -3.70
N LYS A 164 10.05 26.70 -3.56
CA LYS A 164 9.60 25.38 -4.00
C LYS A 164 9.36 25.31 -5.50
N GLY A 165 9.09 26.44 -6.18
CA GLY A 165 8.82 26.45 -7.60
C GLY A 165 9.92 25.78 -8.45
N GLY A 166 11.18 25.95 -8.06
CA GLY A 166 12.34 25.35 -8.76
C GLY A 166 12.65 23.89 -8.39
N LEU A 167 11.90 23.25 -7.49
CA LEU A 167 12.15 21.86 -7.13
C LEU A 167 11.76 20.93 -8.28
N ILE A 168 12.63 19.99 -8.62
CA ILE A 168 12.42 19.00 -9.68
C ILE A 168 11.63 17.82 -9.13
N ILE A 169 10.62 17.36 -9.87
CA ILE A 169 9.73 16.25 -9.50
C ILE A 169 10.53 14.97 -9.21
N ARG A 170 11.51 14.63 -10.04
CA ARG A 170 12.42 13.49 -9.82
C ARG A 170 13.13 13.57 -8.46
N ASP A 171 13.65 14.73 -8.09
CA ASP A 171 14.31 14.93 -6.79
C ASP A 171 13.35 14.73 -5.62
N ILE A 172 12.09 15.17 -5.77
CA ILE A 172 11.06 15.01 -4.74
C ILE A 172 10.70 13.53 -4.58
N LEU A 173 10.46 12.82 -5.69
CA LEU A 173 10.14 11.39 -5.70
C LEU A 173 11.29 10.55 -5.12
N ALA A 174 12.54 10.94 -5.36
CA ALA A 174 13.73 10.29 -4.79
C ALA A 174 14.11 10.79 -3.40
N HIS A 175 13.29 11.66 -2.78
CA HIS A 175 13.53 12.23 -1.45
C HIS A 175 14.87 12.96 -1.28
N GLN A 176 15.34 13.69 -2.28
CA GLN A 176 16.54 14.54 -2.18
C GLN A 176 16.29 16.00 -2.57
N SER A 177 15.04 16.44 -2.58
CA SER A 177 14.63 17.79 -2.98
C SER A 177 14.83 18.87 -1.91
N ARG A 178 15.49 18.58 -0.79
CA ARG A 178 15.69 19.50 0.33
C ARG A 178 14.42 19.79 1.15
N LEU A 179 13.27 19.19 0.85
CA LEU A 179 12.07 19.34 1.67
C LEU A 179 12.32 18.83 3.11
N LYS A 180 11.71 19.47 4.09
CA LYS A 180 11.66 18.98 5.47
C LYS A 180 10.99 17.60 5.48
N SER A 181 11.38 16.74 6.43
CA SER A 181 10.80 15.38 6.50
C SER A 181 9.30 15.41 6.76
N TRP A 182 8.88 16.29 7.66
CA TRP A 182 7.55 16.35 8.22
C TRP A 182 7.31 17.70 8.90
N ILE A 183 6.04 18.15 8.99
CA ILE A 183 5.58 19.33 9.70
C ILE A 183 4.39 18.93 10.57
N PRO A 184 4.42 19.18 11.90
CA PRO A 184 3.35 18.82 12.82
C PRO A 184 2.19 19.84 12.75
N PHE A 185 1.44 19.87 11.65
CA PHE A 185 0.38 20.85 11.39
C PHE A 185 -0.64 20.93 12.53
N TYR A 186 -0.98 19.79 13.15
CA TYR A 186 -1.95 19.70 14.23
C TYR A 186 -1.56 20.56 15.47
N ARG A 187 -0.27 20.77 15.71
CA ARG A 187 0.17 21.55 16.90
C ARG A 187 -0.34 22.99 16.89
N ASN A 188 -0.51 23.57 15.70
CA ASN A 188 -1.03 24.93 15.55
C ASN A 188 -2.56 25.01 15.76
N THR A 189 -3.22 23.85 15.87
CA THR A 189 -4.67 23.76 16.10
C THR A 189 -5.02 23.43 17.54
N LEU A 190 -3.99 23.32 18.40
CA LEU A 190 -4.14 23.09 19.82
C LEU A 190 -3.92 24.39 20.60
N GLU A 191 -4.58 24.49 21.73
CA GLU A 191 -4.37 25.57 22.73
C GLU A 191 -4.22 24.99 24.12
N ASP A 192 -3.72 25.81 25.05
CA ASP A 192 -3.59 25.40 26.45
C ASP A 192 -4.94 25.53 27.15
N ASP A 193 -5.43 24.41 27.70
CA ASP A 193 -6.52 24.46 28.67
C ASP A 193 -5.94 25.03 29.99
N THR A 194 -6.34 26.26 30.30
CA THR A 194 -5.85 26.98 31.48
C THR A 194 -6.30 26.37 32.80
N ILE A 195 -7.29 25.47 32.79
CA ILE A 195 -7.85 24.79 33.96
C ILE A 195 -7.08 23.52 34.28
N ASN A 196 -6.84 22.69 33.25
CA ASN A 196 -6.30 21.35 33.43
C ASN A 196 -4.82 21.22 33.02
N GLY A 197 -4.26 22.25 32.37
CA GLY A 197 -2.85 22.27 31.93
C GLY A 197 -2.56 21.26 30.79
N VAL A 198 -3.57 20.83 30.06
CA VAL A 198 -3.47 19.94 28.90
C VAL A 198 -3.69 20.71 27.60
N LYS A 199 -3.27 20.14 26.48
CA LYS A 199 -3.59 20.69 25.15
C LYS A 199 -4.99 20.22 24.74
N VAL A 200 -5.80 21.17 24.24
CA VAL A 200 -7.15 20.92 23.71
C VAL A 200 -7.27 21.45 22.29
N LEU A 201 -8.25 20.95 21.55
CA LEU A 201 -8.58 21.43 20.20
C LEU A 201 -9.18 22.84 20.29
N ARG A 202 -8.76 23.73 19.39
CA ARG A 202 -9.34 25.09 19.30
C ARG A 202 -10.75 25.06 18.76
N ASP A 203 -11.70 25.58 19.50
CA ASP A 203 -13.12 25.66 19.09
C ASP A 203 -13.34 26.45 17.79
N THR A 204 -12.44 27.38 17.45
CA THR A 204 -12.50 28.12 16.19
C THR A 204 -12.13 27.28 14.96
N LEU A 205 -11.49 26.12 15.15
CA LEU A 205 -11.01 25.25 14.09
C LEU A 205 -11.70 23.87 14.10
N TYR A 206 -12.40 23.50 15.17
CA TYR A 206 -13.06 22.21 15.28
C TYR A 206 -14.49 22.33 15.75
N ASP A 207 -15.32 21.38 15.28
CA ASP A 207 -16.68 21.16 15.72
C ASP A 207 -16.87 19.65 16.01
N THR A 208 -17.88 19.32 16.80
CA THR A 208 -18.29 17.95 17.08
C THR A 208 -19.24 17.36 16.04
N GLN A 209 -19.76 18.21 15.15
CA GLN A 209 -20.71 17.85 14.10
C GLN A 209 -20.23 18.32 12.74
N GLU A 210 -20.52 17.52 11.71
CA GLU A 210 -20.28 17.88 10.32
C GLU A 210 -21.16 19.08 9.92
N SER A 211 -20.57 20.02 9.19
CA SER A 211 -21.27 21.16 8.61
C SER A 211 -20.49 21.69 7.39
N VAL A 212 -21.09 22.65 6.67
CA VAL A 212 -20.41 23.34 5.55
C VAL A 212 -19.11 24.02 6.01
N LEU A 213 -19.06 24.49 7.25
CA LEU A 213 -17.87 25.12 7.83
C LEU A 213 -16.86 24.10 8.33
N PHE A 214 -17.30 22.92 8.75
CA PHE A 214 -16.48 21.85 9.33
C PHE A 214 -16.69 20.52 8.58
N PRO A 215 -16.27 20.42 7.30
CA PRO A 215 -16.56 19.24 6.46
C PRO A 215 -15.55 18.11 6.62
N TYR A 216 -14.38 18.33 7.21
CA TYR A 216 -13.31 17.33 7.26
C TYR A 216 -13.36 16.52 8.55
N LYS A 217 -13.88 15.29 8.47
CA LYS A 217 -13.88 14.34 9.59
C LYS A 217 -12.47 13.86 9.90
N VAL A 218 -11.94 14.26 11.05
CA VAL A 218 -10.56 13.93 11.50
C VAL A 218 -10.54 12.66 12.33
N ALA A 219 -11.57 12.45 13.13
CA ALA A 219 -11.84 11.26 13.94
C ALA A 219 -13.32 11.26 14.37
N GLU A 220 -13.74 10.32 15.19
CA GLU A 220 -15.11 10.29 15.67
C GLU A 220 -15.43 11.54 16.48
N GLY A 221 -16.52 12.26 16.09
CA GLY A 221 -16.95 13.51 16.73
C GLY A 221 -15.93 14.66 16.64
N ILE A 222 -15.03 14.65 15.68
CA ILE A 222 -14.05 15.74 15.46
C ILE A 222 -14.03 16.11 13.98
N TYR A 223 -14.49 17.33 13.68
CA TYR A 223 -14.57 17.88 12.33
C TYR A 223 -13.76 19.16 12.24
N LEU A 224 -12.91 19.28 11.22
CA LEU A 224 -11.99 20.40 11.01
C LEU A 224 -12.59 21.41 10.03
N HIS A 225 -12.31 22.67 10.29
CA HIS A 225 -12.74 23.81 9.48
C HIS A 225 -12.25 23.73 8.03
N TYR A 226 -13.10 24.07 7.07
CA TYR A 226 -12.87 23.92 5.62
C TYR A 226 -11.62 24.61 5.08
N SER A 227 -11.15 25.70 5.71
CA SER A 227 -9.99 26.47 5.26
C SER A 227 -8.63 25.86 5.66
N TYR A 228 -8.63 24.85 6.52
CA TYR A 228 -7.37 24.37 7.10
C TYR A 228 -6.48 23.60 6.10
N PRO A 229 -6.99 22.80 5.17
CA PRO A 229 -6.17 22.16 4.12
C PRO A 229 -5.35 23.17 3.29
N ASP A 230 -5.91 24.35 3.01
CA ASP A 230 -5.15 25.41 2.33
C ASP A 230 -4.08 26.02 3.23
N SER A 231 -4.33 26.10 4.53
CA SER A 231 -3.32 26.52 5.52
C SER A 231 -2.15 25.52 5.61
N ILE A 232 -2.44 24.22 5.51
CA ILE A 232 -1.40 23.15 5.41
C ILE A 232 -0.55 23.39 4.17
N PHE A 233 -1.19 23.53 2.99
CA PHE A 233 -0.47 23.75 1.74
C PHE A 233 0.36 25.04 1.78
N LYS A 234 -0.21 26.14 2.29
CA LYS A 234 0.51 27.41 2.51
C LYS A 234 1.73 27.24 3.42
N THR A 235 1.59 26.46 4.49
CA THR A 235 2.70 26.15 5.41
C THR A 235 3.82 25.36 4.69
N ILE A 236 3.47 24.40 3.86
CA ILE A 236 4.45 23.65 3.04
C ILE A 236 5.13 24.60 2.05
N LYS A 237 4.36 25.39 1.31
CA LYS A 237 4.81 26.34 0.30
C LYS A 237 5.88 27.30 0.83
N TYR A 238 5.71 27.83 2.04
CA TYR A 238 6.62 28.80 2.67
C TYR A 238 7.56 28.20 3.73
N SER A 239 7.56 26.88 3.93
CA SER A 239 8.53 26.24 4.80
C SER A 239 9.94 26.37 4.25
N GLU A 240 10.94 26.52 5.11
CA GLU A 240 12.34 26.57 4.68
C GLU A 240 12.78 25.26 4.05
N LEU A 241 13.58 25.32 2.98
CA LEU A 241 14.31 24.19 2.45
C LEU A 241 15.52 23.88 3.33
N ARG A 242 15.88 22.60 3.42
CA ARG A 242 17.14 22.17 4.04
C ARG A 242 18.31 22.67 3.20
N GLU A 243 19.46 22.92 3.83
CA GLU A 243 20.66 23.39 3.14
C GLU A 243 21.19 22.38 2.14
N GLU A 244 21.31 21.11 2.54
CA GLU A 244 21.93 20.06 1.76
C GLU A 244 20.94 19.33 0.85
N LYS A 245 21.32 19.17 -0.42
CA LYS A 245 20.63 18.31 -1.40
C LYS A 245 21.11 16.86 -1.23
N LYS A 246 20.72 16.22 -0.10
CA LYS A 246 21.01 14.82 0.22
C LYS A 246 19.72 14.09 0.51
N TYR A 247 19.76 12.76 0.42
CA TYR A 247 18.65 11.91 0.80
C TYR A 247 18.11 12.29 2.18
N LYS A 248 16.84 12.57 2.24
CA LYS A 248 16.06 12.76 3.45
C LYS A 248 14.60 12.49 3.18
N TYR A 249 14.10 11.38 3.69
CA TYR A 249 12.69 11.01 3.55
C TYR A 249 11.78 12.18 3.93
N SER A 250 10.78 12.46 3.08
CA SER A 250 9.85 13.57 3.26
C SER A 250 8.44 13.17 2.81
N ASP A 251 7.45 13.47 3.64
CA ASP A 251 6.03 13.35 3.29
C ASP A 251 5.53 14.56 2.50
N LEU A 252 6.19 15.72 2.64
CA LEU A 252 5.69 17.00 2.10
C LEU A 252 5.52 16.99 0.58
N GLY A 253 6.37 16.27 -0.14
CA GLY A 253 6.25 16.11 -1.59
C GLY A 253 4.91 15.50 -2.02
N TYR A 254 4.36 14.60 -1.22
CA TYR A 254 3.12 13.90 -1.54
C TYR A 254 1.86 14.73 -1.26
N TYR A 255 1.92 15.72 -0.38
CA TYR A 255 0.89 16.77 -0.29
C TYR A 255 0.86 17.61 -1.58
N ILE A 256 2.05 17.92 -2.12
CA ILE A 256 2.18 18.68 -3.37
C ILE A 256 1.66 17.83 -4.55
N PHE A 257 2.06 16.58 -4.65
CA PHE A 257 1.60 15.67 -5.70
C PHE A 257 0.10 15.43 -5.67
N GLN A 258 -0.52 15.35 -4.51
CA GLN A 258 -1.98 15.30 -4.40
C GLN A 258 -2.63 16.51 -5.08
N ARG A 259 -2.14 17.73 -4.80
CA ARG A 259 -2.66 18.95 -5.47
C ARG A 259 -2.44 18.91 -6.98
N ILE A 260 -1.29 18.45 -7.45
CA ILE A 260 -1.04 18.30 -8.89
C ILE A 260 -2.06 17.34 -9.52
N LEU A 261 -2.25 16.17 -8.92
CA LEU A 261 -3.20 15.15 -9.38
C LEU A 261 -4.63 15.69 -9.42
N GLU A 262 -5.11 16.23 -8.30
CA GLU A 262 -6.48 16.74 -8.17
C GLU A 262 -6.75 17.92 -9.12
N ASN A 263 -5.78 18.82 -9.30
CA ASN A 263 -5.93 19.94 -10.26
C ASN A 263 -5.94 19.46 -11.71
N THR A 264 -5.05 18.50 -12.06
CA THR A 264 -4.91 18.03 -13.45
C THR A 264 -6.15 17.27 -13.91
N TYR A 265 -6.73 16.46 -13.03
CA TYR A 265 -7.89 15.64 -13.38
C TYR A 265 -9.22 16.22 -12.92
N SER A 266 -9.21 17.34 -12.16
CA SER A 266 -10.41 18.00 -11.60
C SER A 266 -11.28 17.04 -10.77
N ASP A 267 -10.65 16.09 -10.06
CA ASP A 267 -11.32 15.11 -9.21
C ASP A 267 -10.48 14.84 -7.95
N LYS A 268 -11.09 14.25 -6.93
CA LYS A 268 -10.44 13.91 -5.68
C LYS A 268 -9.56 12.69 -5.80
N LEU A 269 -8.47 12.65 -5.02
CA LEU A 269 -7.47 11.59 -5.07
C LEU A 269 -8.06 10.18 -4.85
N ASN A 270 -9.02 10.03 -3.92
CA ASN A 270 -9.69 8.74 -3.67
C ASN A 270 -10.47 8.28 -4.91
N ASN A 271 -11.27 9.16 -5.55
CA ASN A 271 -11.99 8.81 -6.77
C ASN A 271 -11.04 8.47 -7.92
N LEU A 272 -9.97 9.25 -8.05
CA LEU A 272 -8.96 9.02 -9.10
C LEU A 272 -8.34 7.63 -8.98
N ILE A 273 -7.95 7.22 -7.79
CA ILE A 273 -7.28 5.92 -7.62
C ILE A 273 -8.27 4.76 -7.71
N ASP A 274 -9.48 4.90 -7.15
CA ASP A 274 -10.52 3.90 -7.23
C ASP A 274 -10.88 3.61 -8.70
N ASN A 275 -11.26 4.64 -9.47
CA ASN A 275 -11.70 4.51 -10.86
C ASN A 275 -10.59 4.02 -11.82
N ASN A 276 -9.34 4.42 -11.61
CA ASN A 276 -8.25 4.08 -12.54
C ASN A 276 -7.53 2.78 -12.20
N PHE A 277 -7.55 2.34 -10.93
CA PHE A 277 -6.78 1.18 -10.49
C PHE A 277 -7.59 0.21 -9.62
N TYR A 278 -8.16 0.64 -8.48
CA TYR A 278 -8.66 -0.31 -7.47
C TYR A 278 -9.87 -1.10 -7.98
N ASP A 279 -10.86 -0.45 -8.57
CA ASP A 279 -12.04 -1.11 -9.11
C ASP A 279 -11.69 -2.05 -10.27
N ARG A 280 -10.81 -1.60 -11.18
CA ARG A 280 -10.39 -2.39 -12.35
C ARG A 280 -9.51 -3.58 -11.98
N LEU A 281 -8.70 -3.47 -10.92
CA LEU A 281 -7.91 -4.57 -10.37
C LEU A 281 -8.75 -5.50 -9.48
N GLY A 282 -10.01 -5.15 -9.17
CA GLY A 282 -10.90 -5.91 -8.30
C GLY A 282 -10.44 -5.89 -6.84
N MET A 283 -10.03 -4.72 -6.32
CA MET A 283 -9.48 -4.54 -4.98
C MET A 283 -10.55 -4.01 -4.02
N GLU A 284 -11.54 -4.82 -3.69
CA GLU A 284 -12.74 -4.43 -2.94
C GLU A 284 -12.47 -3.95 -1.51
N ASN A 285 -11.39 -4.45 -0.88
CA ASN A 285 -11.03 -4.12 0.50
C ASN A 285 -9.94 -3.05 0.60
N MET A 286 -9.47 -2.51 -0.53
CA MET A 286 -8.46 -1.46 -0.55
C MET A 286 -9.07 -0.11 -0.89
N GLY A 287 -8.67 0.95 -0.18
CA GLY A 287 -9.09 2.33 -0.47
C GLY A 287 -8.99 3.23 0.74
N TYR A 288 -9.34 4.48 0.50
CA TYR A 288 -9.51 5.48 1.54
C TYR A 288 -10.84 5.31 2.29
N LEU A 289 -10.97 5.96 3.45
CA LEU A 289 -12.21 6.08 4.23
C LEU A 289 -12.92 4.74 4.47
N PRO A 290 -12.27 3.76 5.10
CA PRO A 290 -12.79 2.40 5.20
C PRO A 290 -14.15 2.31 5.95
N LEU A 291 -14.47 3.24 6.87
CA LEU A 291 -15.75 3.28 7.58
C LEU A 291 -16.96 3.54 6.66
N GLU A 292 -16.75 4.10 5.46
CA GLU A 292 -17.79 4.31 4.46
C GLU A 292 -18.05 3.05 3.62
N ARG A 293 -17.16 2.05 3.70
CA ARG A 293 -17.10 0.91 2.77
C ARG A 293 -17.28 -0.44 3.46
N MET A 294 -16.99 -0.55 4.76
CA MET A 294 -17.03 -1.83 5.47
C MET A 294 -17.36 -1.69 6.95
N ASP A 295 -17.74 -2.83 7.56
CA ASP A 295 -18.00 -2.92 9.00
C ASP A 295 -16.72 -2.60 9.80
N VAL A 296 -16.86 -1.82 10.85
CA VAL A 296 -15.76 -1.42 11.74
C VAL A 296 -15.03 -2.62 12.37
N ASN A 297 -15.72 -3.74 12.56
CA ASN A 297 -15.12 -4.98 13.08
C ASN A 297 -14.11 -5.62 12.12
N ARG A 298 -14.08 -5.22 10.85
CA ARG A 298 -13.09 -5.62 9.85
C ARG A 298 -11.90 -4.66 9.76
N ILE A 299 -11.94 -3.56 10.48
CA ILE A 299 -10.89 -2.55 10.46
C ILE A 299 -10.04 -2.70 11.73
N ILE A 300 -8.76 -2.94 11.55
CA ILE A 300 -7.83 -3.13 12.66
C ILE A 300 -7.59 -1.77 13.36
N PRO A 301 -7.75 -1.65 14.69
CA PRO A 301 -7.39 -0.45 15.44
C PRO A 301 -5.91 -0.12 15.27
N THR A 302 -5.58 1.14 14.97
CA THR A 302 -4.23 1.55 14.63
C THR A 302 -3.44 2.03 15.84
N GLU A 303 -3.98 2.95 16.63
CA GLU A 303 -3.34 3.47 17.84
C GLU A 303 -4.33 4.03 18.85
N GLN A 304 -3.87 4.29 20.07
CA GLN A 304 -4.55 5.20 21.01
C GLN A 304 -3.87 6.57 20.90
N ASP A 305 -4.51 7.52 20.23
CA ASP A 305 -3.95 8.87 20.06
C ASP A 305 -4.16 9.70 21.35
N TYR A 306 -3.08 9.98 22.05
CA TYR A 306 -3.09 10.81 23.25
C TYR A 306 -2.66 12.26 22.97
N LEU A 307 -2.13 12.55 21.78
CA LEU A 307 -1.49 13.83 21.49
C LEU A 307 -2.42 14.83 20.80
N TYR A 308 -3.36 14.32 19.99
CA TYR A 308 -4.16 15.15 19.10
C TYR A 308 -5.65 14.86 19.25
N ARG A 309 -6.10 13.63 19.00
CA ARG A 309 -7.53 13.27 18.93
C ARG A 309 -8.10 12.68 20.23
N SER A 310 -7.23 12.32 21.16
CA SER A 310 -7.57 11.80 22.51
C SER A 310 -8.53 10.61 22.49
N GLN A 311 -8.42 9.73 21.46
CA GLN A 311 -9.29 8.56 21.32
C GLN A 311 -8.57 7.39 20.61
N LEU A 312 -9.21 6.21 20.63
CA LEU A 312 -8.78 5.07 19.83
C LEU A 312 -9.01 5.37 18.35
N ILE A 313 -7.97 5.23 17.54
CA ILE A 313 -8.02 5.43 16.09
C ILE A 313 -8.30 4.08 15.43
N GLN A 314 -9.53 3.93 14.94
CA GLN A 314 -10.01 2.76 14.21
C GLN A 314 -10.88 3.21 13.03
N GLY A 315 -10.44 2.90 11.81
CA GLY A 315 -11.11 3.36 10.59
C GLY A 315 -10.82 4.81 10.19
N TYR A 316 -10.03 5.50 10.98
CA TYR A 316 -9.45 6.80 10.65
C TYR A 316 -7.96 6.64 10.43
N VAL A 317 -7.39 7.43 9.50
CA VAL A 317 -5.95 7.40 9.24
C VAL A 317 -5.16 7.79 10.48
N HIS A 318 -4.11 7.04 10.78
CA HIS A 318 -3.19 7.35 11.89
C HIS A 318 -2.51 8.71 11.71
N ASP A 319 -1.99 8.99 10.51
CA ASP A 319 -1.24 10.21 10.22
C ASP A 319 -2.09 11.46 10.48
N GLN A 320 -1.60 12.33 11.39
CA GLN A 320 -2.34 13.52 11.82
C GLN A 320 -2.54 14.51 10.67
N GLY A 321 -1.53 14.68 9.79
CA GLY A 321 -1.64 15.58 8.65
C GLY A 321 -2.63 15.08 7.60
N ALA A 322 -2.65 13.77 7.34
CA ALA A 322 -3.63 13.15 6.45
C ALA A 322 -5.05 13.22 7.02
N SER A 323 -5.22 13.03 8.34
CA SER A 323 -6.53 13.18 8.98
C SER A 323 -7.09 14.60 8.83
N MET A 324 -6.23 15.63 8.87
CA MET A 324 -6.61 17.02 8.66
C MET A 324 -7.02 17.35 7.20
N LEU A 325 -6.76 16.43 6.27
CA LEU A 325 -7.28 16.45 4.89
C LEU A 325 -8.54 15.60 4.74
N GLY A 326 -9.21 15.24 5.84
CA GLY A 326 -10.38 14.38 5.84
C GLY A 326 -10.06 12.89 5.61
N GLY A 327 -8.83 12.46 5.86
CA GLY A 327 -8.42 11.06 5.72
C GLY A 327 -7.92 10.67 4.32
N VAL A 328 -8.01 11.57 3.33
CA VAL A 328 -7.55 11.34 1.95
C VAL A 328 -6.31 12.18 1.69
N ALA A 329 -5.12 11.55 1.73
CA ALA A 329 -3.87 12.25 1.49
C ALA A 329 -2.92 11.43 0.61
N GLY A 330 -2.06 12.13 -0.15
CA GLY A 330 -1.13 11.48 -1.07
C GLY A 330 -0.05 10.63 -0.39
N HIS A 331 0.21 10.86 0.89
CA HIS A 331 1.27 10.20 1.65
C HIS A 331 0.78 9.12 2.62
N ALA A 332 -0.49 9.14 3.02
CA ALA A 332 -1.13 8.21 3.97
C ALA A 332 -2.66 8.23 3.82
N GLY A 333 -3.36 7.24 4.37
CA GLY A 333 -4.83 7.18 4.42
C GLY A 333 -5.44 5.99 3.71
N VAL A 334 -4.68 5.21 2.94
CA VAL A 334 -5.18 3.96 2.33
C VAL A 334 -5.16 2.84 3.38
N PHE A 335 -6.27 2.11 3.41
CA PHE A 335 -6.43 0.86 4.15
C PHE A 335 -6.52 -0.32 3.18
N SER A 336 -6.00 -1.47 3.57
CA SER A 336 -6.10 -2.71 2.78
C SER A 336 -5.83 -3.95 3.61
N ASN A 337 -6.22 -5.11 3.09
CA ASN A 337 -5.69 -6.40 3.47
C ASN A 337 -4.49 -6.79 2.58
N ALA A 338 -3.80 -7.87 2.94
CA ALA A 338 -2.62 -8.32 2.19
C ALA A 338 -2.99 -8.83 0.78
N ASN A 339 -4.17 -9.43 0.62
CA ASN A 339 -4.61 -10.01 -0.64
C ASN A 339 -4.86 -8.95 -1.73
N ASP A 340 -5.57 -7.88 -1.39
CA ASP A 340 -5.84 -6.82 -2.38
C ASP A 340 -4.57 -6.03 -2.71
N LEU A 341 -3.74 -5.73 -1.69
CA LEU A 341 -2.45 -5.10 -1.94
C LEU A 341 -1.56 -5.96 -2.86
N ALA A 342 -1.65 -7.30 -2.79
CA ALA A 342 -0.90 -8.19 -3.66
C ALA A 342 -1.31 -8.08 -5.14
N LYS A 343 -2.55 -7.75 -5.46
CA LYS A 343 -3.00 -7.52 -6.85
C LYS A 343 -2.27 -6.33 -7.49
N LEU A 344 -2.17 -5.21 -6.75
CA LEU A 344 -1.40 -4.05 -7.20
C LEU A 344 0.09 -4.37 -7.34
N MET A 345 0.67 -5.08 -6.35
CA MET A 345 2.07 -5.51 -6.42
C MET A 345 2.32 -6.45 -7.60
N GLN A 346 1.34 -7.30 -7.96
CA GLN A 346 1.43 -8.18 -9.13
C GLN A 346 1.38 -7.38 -10.45
N MET A 347 0.56 -6.33 -10.53
CA MET A 347 0.57 -5.41 -11.67
C MET A 347 1.96 -4.79 -11.85
N TYR A 348 2.60 -4.34 -10.78
CA TYR A 348 3.98 -3.85 -10.85
C TYR A 348 4.98 -4.94 -11.25
N LEU A 349 4.84 -6.15 -10.72
CA LEU A 349 5.69 -7.30 -11.07
C LEU A 349 5.57 -7.66 -12.57
N ASN A 350 4.39 -7.50 -13.15
CA ASN A 350 4.08 -7.74 -14.55
C ASN A 350 4.41 -6.54 -15.47
N ASN A 351 5.24 -5.61 -15.01
CA ASN A 351 5.64 -4.41 -15.77
C ASN A 351 4.47 -3.50 -16.19
N GLY A 352 3.44 -3.42 -15.36
CA GLY A 352 2.29 -2.54 -15.55
C GLY A 352 1.04 -3.23 -16.10
N ASP A 353 1.12 -4.51 -16.40
CA ASP A 353 0.00 -5.31 -16.94
C ASP A 353 -0.71 -6.12 -15.86
N TYR A 354 -2.03 -6.23 -15.94
CA TYR A 354 -2.83 -7.13 -15.12
C TYR A 354 -4.16 -7.47 -15.82
N ALA A 355 -4.55 -8.73 -15.85
CA ALA A 355 -5.81 -9.19 -16.42
C ALA A 355 -6.01 -8.77 -17.91
N GLU A 356 -4.95 -8.86 -18.71
CA GLU A 356 -4.92 -8.45 -20.13
C GLU A 356 -5.11 -6.94 -20.37
N GLU A 357 -5.05 -6.13 -19.31
CA GLU A 357 -5.07 -4.67 -19.40
C GLU A 357 -3.70 -4.09 -19.06
N ASN A 358 -3.29 -3.08 -19.81
CA ASN A 358 -2.14 -2.26 -19.49
C ASN A 358 -2.57 -1.04 -18.66
N TYR A 359 -2.06 -0.92 -17.46
CA TYR A 359 -2.33 0.18 -16.52
C TYR A 359 -1.26 1.26 -16.55
N ILE A 360 -0.01 0.84 -16.75
CA ILE A 360 1.18 1.69 -16.78
C ILE A 360 2.12 1.11 -17.83
N SER A 361 2.72 1.96 -18.65
CA SER A 361 3.68 1.48 -19.65
C SER A 361 4.92 0.85 -18.98
N SER A 362 5.47 -0.17 -19.63
CA SER A 362 6.68 -0.83 -19.11
C SER A 362 7.89 0.10 -19.03
N GLU A 363 7.95 1.10 -19.92
CA GLU A 363 8.98 2.13 -19.93
C GLU A 363 8.90 3.01 -18.70
N THR A 364 7.71 3.51 -18.38
CA THR A 364 7.47 4.34 -17.21
C THR A 364 7.74 3.55 -15.93
N LEU A 365 7.26 2.32 -15.82
CA LEU A 365 7.51 1.50 -14.63
C LEU A 365 9.02 1.21 -14.43
N LYS A 366 9.76 0.90 -15.49
CA LYS A 366 11.22 0.72 -15.44
C LYS A 366 11.93 1.99 -14.96
N GLU A 367 11.53 3.17 -15.48
CA GLU A 367 12.08 4.45 -15.04
C GLU A 367 11.82 4.69 -13.55
N PHE A 368 10.61 4.39 -13.08
CA PHE A 368 10.21 4.61 -11.68
C PHE A 368 10.81 3.60 -10.70
N THR A 369 11.23 2.44 -11.14
CA THR A 369 11.78 1.38 -10.27
C THR A 369 13.31 1.27 -10.26
N LYS A 370 14.02 1.98 -11.15
CA LYS A 370 15.49 2.00 -11.12
C LYS A 370 16.03 2.92 -10.02
N TYR A 371 17.27 2.68 -9.57
CA TYR A 371 17.98 3.63 -8.71
C TYR A 371 18.12 4.97 -9.43
N GLN A 372 17.85 6.08 -8.74
CA GLN A 372 17.90 7.41 -9.34
C GLN A 372 19.25 8.11 -9.12
N PHE A 373 19.78 8.07 -7.92
CA PHE A 373 20.98 8.82 -7.51
C PHE A 373 21.90 7.97 -6.64
N PRO A 374 22.34 6.79 -7.12
CA PRO A 374 23.22 5.92 -6.34
C PRO A 374 24.57 6.57 -6.03
N GLU A 375 25.07 7.45 -6.91
CA GLU A 375 26.30 8.23 -6.72
C GLU A 375 26.20 9.20 -5.52
N ASN A 376 24.99 9.60 -5.12
CA ASN A 376 24.72 10.42 -3.94
C ASN A 376 24.46 9.59 -2.67
N ASN A 377 24.79 8.30 -2.71
CA ASN A 377 24.44 7.33 -1.66
C ASN A 377 22.93 7.31 -1.34
N ASN A 378 22.10 7.53 -2.36
CA ASN A 378 20.65 7.50 -2.28
C ASN A 378 20.13 6.22 -2.94
N ARG A 379 19.60 5.29 -2.15
CA ARG A 379 19.07 4.01 -2.64
C ARG A 379 17.65 4.12 -3.23
N ARG A 380 17.03 5.31 -3.24
CA ARG A 380 15.65 5.45 -3.69
C ARG A 380 15.51 5.35 -5.22
N ALA A 381 14.44 4.71 -5.63
CA ALA A 381 13.84 4.90 -6.93
C ALA A 381 12.85 6.08 -6.88
N LEU A 382 12.04 6.28 -7.89
CA LEU A 382 10.99 7.32 -7.87
C LEU A 382 9.80 6.81 -7.05
N GLY A 383 9.69 7.31 -5.83
CA GLY A 383 8.67 6.92 -4.86
C GLY A 383 8.96 5.61 -4.13
N PHE A 384 9.49 4.60 -4.80
CA PHE A 384 9.82 3.32 -4.19
C PHE A 384 11.10 3.35 -3.35
N ASP A 385 11.15 2.52 -2.31
CA ASP A 385 12.39 2.13 -1.63
C ASP A 385 13.01 0.93 -2.36
N LYS A 386 14.33 0.78 -2.24
CA LYS A 386 15.11 -0.29 -2.86
C LYS A 386 16.07 -0.92 -1.87
N ARG A 387 16.66 -2.05 -2.27
CA ARG A 387 17.76 -2.66 -1.55
C ARG A 387 18.84 -1.62 -1.23
N ALA A 388 19.47 -1.73 -0.06
CA ALA A 388 20.60 -0.89 0.31
C ALA A 388 21.77 -1.06 -0.68
N LEU A 389 22.40 0.05 -1.06
CA LEU A 389 23.47 0.07 -2.07
C LEU A 389 24.67 -0.81 -1.68
N GLU A 390 25.04 -0.82 -0.40
CA GLU A 390 26.11 -1.65 0.14
C GLU A 390 25.65 -3.04 0.58
N GLY A 391 24.41 -3.42 0.27
CA GLY A 391 23.84 -4.72 0.64
C GLY A 391 23.55 -4.90 2.14
N LYS A 392 23.71 -3.85 2.96
CA LYS A 392 23.44 -3.87 4.41
C LYS A 392 22.55 -2.72 4.84
N GLY A 393 21.65 -2.99 5.77
CA GLY A 393 20.68 -2.01 6.28
C GLY A 393 19.48 -1.82 5.33
N GLY A 394 18.65 -0.82 5.63
CA GLY A 394 17.42 -0.57 4.88
C GLY A 394 16.23 -1.35 5.41
N ALA A 395 15.21 -1.53 4.57
CA ALA A 395 13.92 -2.11 4.94
C ALA A 395 13.83 -3.62 4.69
N THR A 396 14.84 -4.23 4.04
CA THR A 396 14.81 -5.60 3.53
C THR A 396 15.90 -6.48 4.12
N CYS A 397 15.77 -7.79 3.94
CA CYS A 397 16.88 -8.72 4.13
C CYS A 397 17.95 -8.52 3.03
N THR A 398 19.11 -9.16 3.20
CA THR A 398 20.23 -9.01 2.26
C THR A 398 20.07 -9.83 0.98
N SER A 399 19.18 -10.82 0.97
CA SER A 399 18.95 -11.75 -0.12
C SER A 399 18.04 -11.21 -1.24
N VAL A 400 17.39 -10.06 -1.04
CA VAL A 400 16.58 -9.45 -2.11
C VAL A 400 17.45 -9.06 -3.30
N SER A 401 16.91 -9.14 -4.52
CA SER A 401 17.63 -8.77 -5.73
C SER A 401 17.88 -7.24 -5.83
N VAL A 402 18.79 -6.84 -6.69
CA VAL A 402 19.05 -5.42 -7.00
C VAL A 402 17.85 -4.78 -7.71
N SER A 403 17.13 -5.58 -8.51
CA SER A 403 15.92 -5.11 -9.20
C SER A 403 14.73 -4.91 -8.28
N SER A 404 14.73 -5.48 -7.06
CA SER A 404 13.62 -5.42 -6.13
C SER A 404 13.28 -4.00 -5.67
N PHE A 405 12.02 -3.76 -5.36
CA PHE A 405 11.50 -2.47 -4.91
C PHE A 405 10.23 -2.64 -4.07
N GLY A 406 9.88 -1.62 -3.32
CA GLY A 406 8.68 -1.65 -2.48
C GLY A 406 8.60 -0.44 -1.56
N HIS A 407 7.85 -0.54 -0.48
CA HIS A 407 7.79 0.50 0.55
C HIS A 407 7.42 -0.07 1.92
N THR A 408 7.76 0.66 2.97
CA THR A 408 7.33 0.38 4.34
C THR A 408 6.35 1.42 4.85
N GLY A 409 5.50 1.04 5.81
CA GLY A 409 4.61 1.95 6.51
C GLY A 409 4.96 2.11 7.99
N PHE A 410 4.63 3.28 8.55
CA PHE A 410 4.88 3.61 9.96
C PHE A 410 4.17 2.65 10.92
N THR A 411 3.00 2.17 10.54
CA THR A 411 2.19 1.17 11.26
C THR A 411 2.84 -0.22 11.36
N GLY A 412 4.00 -0.40 10.73
CA GLY A 412 4.77 -1.65 10.75
C GLY A 412 4.62 -2.49 9.48
N THR A 413 3.94 -1.95 8.50
CA THR A 413 3.66 -2.62 7.22
C THR A 413 4.87 -2.61 6.29
N ILE A 414 4.94 -3.59 5.37
CA ILE A 414 5.84 -3.63 4.22
C ILE A 414 5.16 -4.34 3.05
N ALA A 415 5.34 -3.81 1.84
CA ALA A 415 5.01 -4.47 0.58
C ALA A 415 6.23 -4.40 -0.33
N TRP A 416 6.64 -5.53 -0.86
CA TRP A 416 7.88 -5.66 -1.61
C TRP A 416 7.71 -6.58 -2.80
N VAL A 417 8.27 -6.15 -3.95
CA VAL A 417 8.27 -6.86 -5.23
C VAL A 417 9.69 -7.17 -5.63
N ASP A 418 9.94 -8.37 -6.06
CA ASP A 418 11.24 -8.79 -6.59
C ASP A 418 11.09 -9.43 -7.98
N PRO A 419 11.37 -8.66 -9.04
CA PRO A 419 11.24 -9.13 -10.41
C PRO A 419 12.16 -10.29 -10.77
N GLU A 420 13.37 -10.37 -10.20
CA GLU A 420 14.34 -11.43 -10.49
C GLU A 420 13.84 -12.79 -10.00
N TYR A 421 13.16 -12.77 -8.87
CA TYR A 421 12.61 -13.99 -8.27
C TYR A 421 11.12 -14.17 -8.54
N GLU A 422 10.46 -13.28 -9.27
CA GLU A 422 9.01 -13.27 -9.46
C GLU A 422 8.27 -13.44 -8.13
N LEU A 423 8.68 -12.63 -7.13
CA LEU A 423 8.27 -12.79 -5.73
C LEU A 423 7.61 -11.52 -5.21
N ILE A 424 6.51 -11.69 -4.47
CA ILE A 424 5.86 -10.64 -3.71
C ILE A 424 5.87 -11.04 -2.24
N TYR A 425 6.28 -10.12 -1.37
CA TYR A 425 6.22 -10.27 0.07
C TYR A 425 5.46 -9.09 0.68
N ILE A 426 4.42 -9.41 1.46
CA ILE A 426 3.61 -8.43 2.19
C ILE A 426 3.53 -8.84 3.65
N PHE A 427 3.75 -7.87 4.54
CA PHE A 427 3.53 -7.99 5.96
C PHE A 427 2.76 -6.77 6.44
N LEU A 428 1.55 -6.97 6.98
CA LEU A 428 0.71 -5.92 7.54
C LEU A 428 0.61 -6.08 9.06
N SER A 429 0.67 -4.99 9.80
CA SER A 429 0.57 -4.97 11.25
C SER A 429 0.10 -3.63 11.78
N ASN A 430 -0.34 -3.61 13.03
CA ASN A 430 -0.64 -2.41 13.80
C ASN A 430 0.32 -2.26 15.00
N ARG A 431 1.65 -2.34 14.74
CA ARG A 431 2.68 -2.28 15.79
C ARG A 431 2.54 -1.08 16.74
N ILE A 432 1.96 0.01 16.23
CA ILE A 432 1.76 1.25 16.97
C ILE A 432 0.54 1.22 17.91
N HIS A 433 -0.21 0.12 17.93
CA HIS A 433 -1.28 -0.06 18.89
C HIS A 433 -0.74 -0.64 20.21
N PRO A 434 -1.09 -0.07 21.36
CA PRO A 434 -1.79 1.21 21.54
C PRO A 434 -0.86 2.43 21.49
N ASP A 435 0.47 2.22 21.41
CA ASP A 435 1.48 3.24 21.54
C ASP A 435 2.36 3.36 20.30
N ALA A 436 2.35 4.53 19.67
CA ALA A 436 3.14 4.84 18.48
C ALA A 436 4.66 4.71 18.70
N GLU A 437 5.14 4.89 19.94
CA GLU A 437 6.55 4.74 20.32
C GLU A 437 7.02 3.28 20.43
N ASN A 438 6.13 2.30 20.23
CA ASN A 438 6.52 0.89 20.22
C ASN A 438 7.42 0.55 19.02
N LEU A 439 8.72 0.46 19.26
CA LEU A 439 9.73 0.12 18.24
C LEU A 439 10.15 -1.36 18.25
N LYS A 440 9.49 -2.23 19.05
CA LYS A 440 9.90 -3.63 19.19
C LYS A 440 9.92 -4.38 17.85
N LEU A 441 8.89 -4.19 17.00
CA LEU A 441 8.82 -4.84 15.69
C LEU A 441 10.07 -4.57 14.84
N ILE A 442 10.56 -3.32 14.89
CA ILE A 442 11.75 -2.87 14.15
C ILE A 442 13.02 -3.41 14.80
N ARG A 443 13.15 -3.27 16.14
CA ARG A 443 14.34 -3.71 16.88
C ARG A 443 14.55 -5.22 16.85
N MET A 444 13.47 -5.99 16.74
CA MET A 444 13.49 -7.44 16.62
C MET A 444 13.66 -7.92 15.17
N ASN A 445 13.78 -7.03 14.19
CA ASN A 445 13.91 -7.32 12.76
C ASN A 445 12.82 -8.24 12.19
N VAL A 446 11.62 -8.30 12.80
CA VAL A 446 10.58 -9.30 12.48
C VAL A 446 10.29 -9.39 10.99
N ARG A 447 10.09 -8.24 10.33
CA ARG A 447 9.77 -8.19 8.90
C ARG A 447 10.89 -8.69 8.01
N THR A 448 12.14 -8.32 8.35
CA THR A 448 13.32 -8.71 7.59
C THR A 448 13.73 -10.15 7.83
N ASP A 449 13.52 -10.68 9.04
CA ASP A 449 13.80 -12.08 9.36
C ASP A 449 12.78 -13.01 8.68
N ILE A 450 11.49 -12.63 8.67
CA ILE A 450 10.48 -13.36 7.90
C ILE A 450 10.79 -13.27 6.40
N MET A 451 11.13 -12.08 5.89
CA MET A 451 11.54 -11.91 4.50
C MET A 451 12.76 -12.80 4.17
N GLN A 452 13.76 -12.90 5.07
CA GLN A 452 14.91 -13.76 4.85
C GLN A 452 14.52 -15.24 4.73
N GLU A 453 13.57 -15.71 5.56
CA GLU A 453 13.06 -17.08 5.43
C GLU A 453 12.36 -17.30 4.08
N VAL A 454 11.59 -16.34 3.60
CA VAL A 454 10.99 -16.40 2.26
C VAL A 454 12.08 -16.56 1.18
N TYR A 455 13.16 -15.78 1.26
CA TYR A 455 14.26 -15.86 0.30
C TYR A 455 15.12 -17.11 0.46
N ASN A 456 15.19 -17.71 1.63
CA ASN A 456 15.88 -18.99 1.84
C ASN A 456 15.25 -20.13 1.00
N TYR A 457 13.95 -20.05 0.76
CA TYR A 457 13.21 -21.08 0.01
C TYR A 457 12.92 -20.67 -1.44
N PHE A 458 12.59 -19.39 -1.70
CA PHE A 458 12.10 -18.94 -3.00
C PHE A 458 13.07 -17.99 -3.73
N GLY A 459 14.15 -17.55 -3.11
CA GLY A 459 15.15 -16.63 -3.61
C GLY A 459 16.28 -17.26 -4.42
N GLY A 460 15.98 -18.20 -5.32
CA GLY A 460 16.91 -18.78 -6.27
C GLY A 460 17.79 -19.89 -5.69
N LYS A 461 17.37 -21.10 -5.86
CA LYS A 461 18.22 -22.28 -6.01
C LYS A 461 18.23 -22.70 -7.46
#